data_9970780ee355bd3aaaff2e11667a5a8c
#
_entry.id   9970780ee355bd3aaaff2e11667a5a8c
#
_cell.length_a   1.000
_cell.length_b   1.000
_cell.length_c   1.000
_cell.angle_alpha   90.00
_cell.angle_beta   90.00
_cell.angle_gamma   90.00
#
_symmetry.space_group_name_H-M   'P 1'
#
loop_
_entity.id
_entity.type
_entity.pdbx_description
1 polymer ?
#
loop_
_entity_poly.entity_id
_entity_poly.type
_entity_poly.pdbx_seq_one_letter_code
_entity_poly.pdbx_strand_id
1 'polypeptide(L)'
;MPATESGDGDSTVYLDLRRILHEVDPAAEWRQAYEEAGRLIRAYFWEPNMCGIDWDAVLAQYRPLVERVASPDEFADLLREVLGELGTSHAYVSPARRNEGPPHYQRAIGLLGANLVRREEGWVVARILPGESSDSKARSPLAGTGIRDGAVLTHVDGRPVDPVAGPYPLLAAAGGTTVELTFTPAEGEGRSRRVAVVPLVDERPLRYQDWVSKRRAVVREVSGGRCGYLHIPDMGGSGWAQFNRDLRMEMSRPALIVDVRGNAGGHISELVVEKLTRSILGWDLTRDAQPVSYASNAPRGPIVALADEATSSDGDMITAAFKLLGLGPVVGQRTWGGVVGMTGRHTLGDGTVITVPMNAAWFPEYGWSVENHGVEPDLEIMRTPLDWAEGRHAQLDDAVYLALELLEQDPAAIPPGYTDVPDGRRPKLPPRP
;
A
#
# COMPACT_ATOMS: atom_id res chain seq x y z
N MET A 1 -25.53 -30.97 -18.82
CA MET A 1 -25.62 -29.51 -18.61
C MET A 1 -24.39 -28.86 -19.20
N PRO A 2 -24.50 -27.77 -19.96
CA PRO A 2 -23.33 -27.04 -20.42
C PRO A 2 -22.53 -26.52 -19.20
N ALA A 3 -21.21 -26.64 -19.25
CA ALA A 3 -20.31 -26.20 -18.13
C ALA A 3 -20.32 -24.70 -17.89
N THR A 4 -21.04 -23.92 -18.70
CA THR A 4 -21.15 -22.47 -18.66
C THR A 4 -22.41 -21.94 -18.00
N GLU A 5 -23.36 -22.80 -17.61
CA GLU A 5 -24.56 -22.36 -16.89
C GLU A 5 -24.39 -22.57 -15.40
N SER A 6 -24.48 -21.48 -14.63
CA SER A 6 -24.66 -21.54 -13.17
C SER A 6 -26.08 -21.99 -12.90
N GLY A 7 -26.26 -23.22 -12.43
CA GLY A 7 -27.56 -23.70 -11.97
C GLY A 7 -27.98 -23.04 -10.65
N ASP A 8 -29.28 -22.98 -10.41
CA ASP A 8 -29.81 -22.65 -9.07
C ASP A 8 -29.29 -23.66 -8.04
N GLY A 9 -29.00 -23.21 -6.82
CA GLY A 9 -28.18 -23.90 -5.82
C GLY A 9 -28.43 -25.39 -5.60
N ASP A 10 -29.66 -25.88 -5.72
CA ASP A 10 -30.00 -27.30 -5.54
C ASP A 10 -29.77 -28.18 -6.79
N SER A 11 -29.52 -27.58 -7.96
CA SER A 11 -29.28 -28.29 -9.22
C SER A 11 -27.81 -28.28 -9.66
N THR A 12 -26.92 -27.61 -8.92
CA THR A 12 -25.51 -27.50 -9.25
C THR A 12 -24.75 -28.77 -8.90
N VAL A 13 -24.18 -29.42 -9.88
CA VAL A 13 -23.31 -30.59 -9.68
C VAL A 13 -21.86 -30.11 -9.70
N TYR A 14 -21.19 -30.24 -8.59
CA TYR A 14 -19.75 -29.97 -8.47
C TYR A 14 -18.95 -31.20 -8.91
N LEU A 15 -18.13 -31.04 -9.96
CA LEU A 15 -17.17 -32.05 -10.36
C LEU A 15 -15.87 -31.83 -9.57
N ASP A 16 -15.48 -32.81 -8.76
CA ASP A 16 -14.20 -32.78 -8.06
C ASP A 16 -13.06 -33.16 -9.01
N LEU A 17 -12.46 -32.16 -9.64
CA LEU A 17 -11.36 -32.35 -10.59
C LEU A 17 -10.09 -32.90 -9.92
N ARG A 18 -9.95 -32.84 -8.58
CA ARG A 18 -8.83 -33.41 -7.83
C ARG A 18 -8.78 -34.94 -7.92
N ARG A 19 -9.85 -35.57 -8.37
CA ARG A 19 -9.93 -37.02 -8.61
C ARG A 19 -9.32 -37.44 -9.94
N ILE A 20 -9.04 -36.48 -10.83
CA ILE A 20 -8.37 -36.72 -12.12
C ILE A 20 -6.88 -36.68 -11.86
N LEU A 21 -6.26 -37.85 -11.82
CA LEU A 21 -4.81 -37.98 -11.64
C LEU A 21 -4.17 -38.39 -12.95
N HIS A 22 -3.01 -37.84 -13.25
CA HIS A 22 -2.16 -38.24 -14.37
C HIS A 22 -0.69 -38.23 -13.91
N GLU A 23 0.12 -39.04 -14.58
CA GLU A 23 1.54 -39.05 -14.35
C GLU A 23 2.17 -37.80 -14.96
N VAL A 24 3.08 -37.18 -14.23
CA VAL A 24 3.83 -35.98 -14.62
C VAL A 24 5.31 -36.33 -14.63
N ASP A 25 6.01 -35.99 -15.70
CA ASP A 25 7.47 -35.93 -15.75
C ASP A 25 7.91 -34.47 -15.53
N PRO A 26 8.32 -34.09 -14.30
CA PRO A 26 8.69 -32.71 -14.01
C PRO A 26 9.82 -32.18 -14.90
N ALA A 27 10.80 -33.02 -15.26
CA ALA A 27 11.91 -32.62 -16.12
C ALA A 27 11.43 -32.27 -17.54
N ALA A 28 10.46 -33.02 -18.08
CA ALA A 28 9.85 -32.72 -19.37
C ALA A 28 8.99 -31.45 -19.31
N GLU A 29 8.25 -31.24 -18.21
CA GLU A 29 7.46 -30.02 -18.00
C GLU A 29 8.39 -28.79 -17.91
N TRP A 30 9.49 -28.84 -17.15
CA TRP A 30 10.42 -27.71 -17.05
C TRP A 30 11.12 -27.38 -18.36
N ARG A 31 11.48 -28.37 -19.18
CA ARG A 31 11.96 -28.13 -20.54
C ARG A 31 10.94 -27.37 -21.39
N GLN A 32 9.69 -27.82 -21.37
CA GLN A 32 8.60 -27.18 -22.08
C GLN A 32 8.33 -25.76 -21.57
N ALA A 33 8.27 -25.58 -20.24
CA ALA A 33 8.04 -24.29 -19.59
C ALA A 33 9.17 -23.29 -19.88
N TYR A 34 10.42 -23.75 -19.94
CA TYR A 34 11.58 -22.91 -20.31
C TYR A 34 11.43 -22.36 -21.74
N GLU A 35 11.11 -23.22 -22.71
CA GLU A 35 10.91 -22.80 -24.10
C GLU A 35 9.69 -21.90 -24.25
N GLU A 36 8.64 -22.14 -23.46
CA GLU A 36 7.43 -21.32 -23.42
C GLU A 36 7.74 -19.92 -22.87
N ALA A 37 8.47 -19.82 -21.75
CA ALA A 37 8.91 -18.56 -21.19
C ALA A 37 9.72 -17.74 -22.21
N GLY A 38 10.68 -18.38 -22.90
CA GLY A 38 11.46 -17.73 -23.95
C GLY A 38 10.61 -17.16 -25.07
N ARG A 39 9.60 -17.91 -25.54
CA ARG A 39 8.66 -17.46 -26.57
C ARG A 39 7.78 -16.32 -26.10
N LEU A 40 7.26 -16.37 -24.86
CA LEU A 40 6.40 -15.33 -24.30
C LEU A 40 7.18 -14.00 -24.14
N ILE A 41 8.39 -14.08 -23.62
CA ILE A 41 9.25 -12.88 -23.50
C ILE A 41 9.48 -12.28 -24.88
N ARG A 42 9.90 -13.05 -25.89
CA ARG A 42 10.12 -12.55 -27.24
C ARG A 42 8.86 -11.94 -27.87
N ALA A 43 7.70 -12.55 -27.63
CA ALA A 43 6.45 -12.11 -28.24
C ALA A 43 5.88 -10.82 -27.66
N TYR A 44 6.15 -10.54 -26.39
CA TYR A 44 5.49 -9.47 -25.64
C TYR A 44 6.43 -8.44 -25.01
N PHE A 45 7.76 -8.62 -25.12
CA PHE A 45 8.69 -7.61 -24.64
C PHE A 45 8.44 -6.26 -25.31
N TRP A 46 8.55 -5.17 -24.55
CA TRP A 46 8.12 -3.83 -24.98
C TRP A 46 8.85 -3.31 -26.21
N GLU A 47 10.10 -3.71 -26.41
CA GLU A 47 10.92 -3.29 -27.56
C GLU A 47 11.14 -4.50 -28.51
N PRO A 48 10.71 -4.40 -29.81
CA PRO A 48 10.67 -5.53 -30.73
C PRO A 48 12.03 -6.19 -30.99
N ASN A 49 13.13 -5.44 -30.91
CA ASN A 49 14.50 -5.96 -31.11
C ASN A 49 15.18 -6.33 -29.78
N MET A 50 14.39 -6.51 -28.69
CA MET A 50 14.90 -6.88 -27.36
C MET A 50 15.94 -5.92 -26.80
N CYS A 51 15.87 -4.63 -27.10
CA CYS A 51 16.88 -3.62 -26.78
C CYS A 51 18.31 -4.00 -27.22
N GLY A 52 18.44 -4.79 -28.28
CA GLY A 52 19.72 -5.27 -28.81
C GLY A 52 20.28 -6.52 -28.12
N ILE A 53 19.52 -7.15 -27.21
CA ILE A 53 19.89 -8.41 -26.56
C ILE A 53 19.73 -9.56 -27.56
N ASP A 54 20.77 -10.37 -27.72
CA ASP A 54 20.67 -11.64 -28.47
C ASP A 54 19.94 -12.67 -27.58
N TRP A 55 18.61 -12.61 -27.61
CA TRP A 55 17.74 -13.45 -26.79
C TRP A 55 17.89 -14.95 -27.07
N ASP A 56 18.22 -15.33 -28.32
CA ASP A 56 18.48 -16.72 -28.65
C ASP A 56 19.77 -17.22 -28.03
N ALA A 57 20.80 -16.39 -28.02
CA ALA A 57 22.06 -16.71 -27.33
C ALA A 57 21.87 -16.84 -25.83
N VAL A 58 21.09 -15.94 -25.19
CA VAL A 58 20.75 -16.05 -23.78
C VAL A 58 20.05 -17.39 -23.49
N LEU A 59 18.99 -17.71 -24.24
CA LEU A 59 18.28 -18.98 -24.05
C LEU A 59 19.18 -20.19 -24.26
N ALA A 60 20.07 -20.16 -25.27
CA ALA A 60 21.01 -21.24 -25.50
C ALA A 60 22.03 -21.44 -24.38
N GLN A 61 22.47 -20.35 -23.75
CA GLN A 61 23.42 -20.37 -22.61
C GLN A 61 22.84 -21.09 -21.41
N TYR A 62 21.59 -20.79 -21.04
CA TYR A 62 20.95 -21.31 -19.82
C TYR A 62 20.26 -22.66 -20.02
N ARG A 63 19.89 -23.03 -21.24
CA ARG A 63 19.17 -24.28 -21.56
C ARG A 63 19.79 -25.55 -20.94
N PRO A 64 21.12 -25.75 -20.95
CA PRO A 64 21.71 -26.95 -20.31
C PRO A 64 21.45 -27.06 -18.81
N LEU A 65 21.18 -25.93 -18.13
CA LEU A 65 20.92 -25.91 -16.69
C LEU A 65 19.52 -26.44 -16.34
N VAL A 66 18.56 -26.41 -17.29
CA VAL A 66 17.23 -26.98 -17.09
C VAL A 66 17.29 -28.47 -16.74
N GLU A 67 18.26 -29.21 -17.33
CA GLU A 67 18.48 -30.62 -17.06
C GLU A 67 18.98 -30.93 -15.64
N ARG A 68 19.38 -29.90 -14.90
CA ARG A 68 19.92 -30.01 -13.52
C ARG A 68 18.90 -29.58 -12.45
N VAL A 69 17.77 -29.05 -12.86
CA VAL A 69 16.70 -28.60 -11.96
C VAL A 69 16.04 -29.82 -11.29
N ALA A 70 15.86 -29.74 -9.99
CA ALA A 70 15.30 -30.80 -9.16
C ALA A 70 14.04 -30.37 -8.39
N SER A 71 13.70 -29.07 -8.40
CA SER A 71 12.51 -28.58 -7.69
C SER A 71 11.89 -27.35 -8.43
N PRO A 72 10.60 -27.04 -8.18
CA PRO A 72 9.95 -25.85 -8.73
C PRO A 72 10.64 -24.53 -8.32
N ASP A 73 11.21 -24.48 -7.11
CA ASP A 73 11.92 -23.29 -6.63
C ASP A 73 13.25 -23.11 -7.41
N GLU A 74 14.02 -24.18 -7.67
CA GLU A 74 15.22 -24.13 -8.49
C GLU A 74 14.91 -23.73 -9.95
N PHE A 75 13.78 -24.22 -10.50
CA PHE A 75 13.34 -23.81 -11.83
C PHE A 75 12.99 -22.32 -11.87
N ALA A 76 12.30 -21.82 -10.86
CA ALA A 76 12.00 -20.41 -10.75
C ALA A 76 13.26 -19.55 -10.59
N ASP A 77 14.26 -20.03 -9.84
CA ASP A 77 15.57 -19.35 -9.71
C ASP A 77 16.30 -19.30 -11.04
N LEU A 78 16.33 -20.42 -11.78
CA LEU A 78 16.90 -20.42 -13.13
C LEU A 78 16.21 -19.41 -14.07
N LEU A 79 14.87 -19.36 -14.04
CA LEU A 79 14.13 -18.38 -14.85
C LEU A 79 14.41 -16.94 -14.41
N ARG A 80 14.64 -16.67 -13.10
CA ARG A 80 15.03 -15.33 -12.63
C ARG A 80 16.37 -14.90 -13.20
N GLU A 81 17.35 -15.81 -13.25
CA GLU A 81 18.65 -15.53 -13.89
C GLU A 81 18.46 -15.22 -15.39
N VAL A 82 17.69 -16.05 -16.10
CA VAL A 82 17.41 -15.83 -17.54
C VAL A 82 16.73 -14.49 -17.79
N LEU A 83 15.70 -14.14 -16.98
CA LEU A 83 14.99 -12.88 -17.13
C LEU A 83 15.81 -11.68 -16.63
N GLY A 84 16.79 -11.90 -15.78
CA GLY A 84 17.75 -10.88 -15.35
C GLY A 84 18.60 -10.33 -16.51
N GLU A 85 18.86 -11.15 -17.54
CA GLU A 85 19.57 -10.72 -18.75
C GLU A 85 18.84 -9.64 -19.57
N LEU A 86 17.52 -9.46 -19.30
CA LEU A 86 16.75 -8.38 -19.94
C LEU A 86 17.16 -6.98 -19.45
N GLY A 87 17.82 -6.88 -18.30
CA GLY A 87 18.29 -5.62 -17.72
C GLY A 87 17.17 -4.61 -17.45
N THR A 88 15.97 -5.08 -17.13
CA THR A 88 14.79 -4.25 -16.91
C THR A 88 13.94 -4.73 -15.73
N SER A 89 13.13 -3.85 -15.20
CA SER A 89 12.21 -4.15 -14.09
C SER A 89 11.03 -5.03 -14.54
N HIS A 90 10.22 -5.48 -13.58
CA HIS A 90 8.97 -6.19 -13.77
C HIS A 90 9.06 -7.55 -14.51
N ALA A 91 10.24 -8.12 -14.59
CA ALA A 91 10.49 -9.48 -15.05
C ALA A 91 10.46 -10.45 -13.85
N TYR A 92 9.27 -10.72 -13.30
CA TYR A 92 9.12 -11.53 -12.10
C TYR A 92 8.84 -12.99 -12.41
N VAL A 93 9.28 -13.87 -11.50
CA VAL A 93 9.00 -15.31 -11.54
C VAL A 93 8.47 -15.75 -10.19
N SER A 94 7.33 -16.43 -10.20
CA SER A 94 6.75 -17.09 -9.03
C SER A 94 6.72 -18.60 -9.28
N PRO A 95 7.32 -19.42 -8.38
CA PRO A 95 7.37 -20.87 -8.59
C PRO A 95 5.98 -21.49 -8.54
N ALA A 96 5.82 -22.60 -9.23
CA ALA A 96 4.65 -23.44 -9.11
C ALA A 96 4.57 -24.01 -7.69
N ARG A 97 3.63 -23.51 -6.89
CA ARG A 97 3.41 -24.00 -5.52
C ARG A 97 2.25 -24.96 -5.53
N ARG A 98 2.54 -26.23 -5.24
CA ARG A 98 1.53 -27.24 -4.93
C ARG A 98 1.43 -27.37 -3.42
N ASN A 99 0.24 -27.10 -2.88
CA ASN A 99 -0.01 -27.34 -1.46
C ASN A 99 -0.17 -28.85 -1.24
N GLU A 100 0.84 -29.48 -0.69
CA GLU A 100 0.89 -30.92 -0.48
C GLU A 100 0.32 -31.37 0.88
N GLY A 101 -0.16 -30.45 1.71
CA GLY A 101 -0.67 -30.74 3.04
C GLY A 101 -2.19 -30.65 3.17
N PRO A 102 -2.77 -31.29 4.21
CA PRO A 102 -4.18 -31.07 4.53
C PRO A 102 -4.49 -29.59 4.78
N PRO A 103 -5.66 -29.07 4.35
CA PRO A 103 -6.01 -27.66 4.48
C PRO A 103 -5.92 -27.07 5.89
N HIS A 104 -6.06 -27.91 6.93
CA HIS A 104 -6.00 -27.46 8.32
C HIS A 104 -4.58 -27.07 8.79
N TYR A 105 -3.52 -27.50 8.13
CA TYR A 105 -2.16 -27.06 8.41
C TYR A 105 -1.86 -25.65 7.84
N GLN A 106 -2.76 -25.10 7.05
CA GLN A 106 -2.62 -23.80 6.42
C GLN A 106 -3.34 -22.66 7.18
N ARG A 107 -3.84 -22.95 8.39
CA ARG A 107 -4.51 -21.92 9.17
C ARG A 107 -3.50 -20.88 9.66
N ALA A 108 -3.86 -19.61 9.47
CA ALA A 108 -3.05 -18.49 9.90
C ALA A 108 -3.00 -18.38 11.43
N ILE A 109 -1.90 -17.89 11.97
CA ILE A 109 -1.81 -17.48 13.37
C ILE A 109 -2.84 -16.38 13.63
N GLY A 110 -3.56 -16.46 14.75
CA GLY A 110 -4.50 -15.45 15.17
C GLY A 110 -3.80 -14.20 15.71
N LEU A 111 -4.12 -13.05 15.12
CA LEU A 111 -3.57 -11.75 15.51
C LEU A 111 -4.63 -10.94 16.24
N LEU A 112 -4.27 -10.30 17.35
CA LEU A 112 -5.23 -9.65 18.25
C LEU A 112 -5.41 -8.14 17.95
N GLY A 113 -4.71 -7.60 16.97
CA GLY A 113 -4.76 -6.18 16.65
C GLY A 113 -4.33 -5.29 17.83
N ALA A 114 -3.36 -5.76 18.59
CA ALA A 114 -2.82 -5.09 19.76
C ALA A 114 -1.33 -5.38 19.93
N ASN A 115 -0.62 -4.48 20.58
CA ASN A 115 0.74 -4.72 21.01
C ASN A 115 0.70 -5.39 22.38
N LEU A 116 1.23 -6.61 22.46
CA LEU A 116 1.42 -7.32 23.71
C LEU A 116 2.89 -7.24 24.12
N VAL A 117 3.13 -6.93 25.38
CA VAL A 117 4.48 -6.88 25.97
C VAL A 117 4.53 -7.78 27.20
N ARG A 118 5.67 -8.45 27.38
CA ARG A 118 5.93 -9.22 28.59
C ARG A 118 6.35 -8.26 29.70
N ARG A 119 5.70 -8.37 30.86
CA ARG A 119 6.03 -7.67 32.10
C ARG A 119 6.06 -8.65 33.26
N GLU A 120 6.31 -8.18 34.48
CA GLU A 120 6.30 -9.03 35.69
C GLU A 120 4.93 -9.65 35.94
N GLU A 121 3.86 -8.93 35.66
CA GLU A 121 2.47 -9.38 35.84
C GLU A 121 2.02 -10.38 34.76
N GLY A 122 2.80 -10.55 33.69
CA GLY A 122 2.48 -11.42 32.56
C GLY A 122 2.47 -10.69 31.21
N TRP A 123 1.63 -11.15 30.30
CA TRP A 123 1.50 -10.57 28.95
C TRP A 123 0.44 -9.45 28.94
N VAL A 124 0.93 -8.24 28.92
CA VAL A 124 0.14 -7.00 29.06
C VAL A 124 -0.20 -6.45 27.68
N VAL A 125 -1.45 -6.01 27.51
CA VAL A 125 -1.87 -5.19 26.37
C VAL A 125 -1.23 -3.82 26.53
N ALA A 126 -0.12 -3.58 25.85
CA ALA A 126 0.53 -2.27 25.87
C ALA A 126 -0.27 -1.22 25.10
N ARG A 127 -0.95 -1.65 24.04
CA ARG A 127 -1.80 -0.78 23.23
C ARG A 127 -2.75 -1.61 22.35
N ILE A 128 -4.01 -1.26 22.34
CA ILE A 128 -4.95 -1.70 21.32
C ILE A 128 -4.80 -0.79 20.11
N LEU A 129 -4.56 -1.37 18.91
CA LEU A 129 -4.39 -0.57 17.71
C LEU A 129 -5.71 0.10 17.35
N PRO A 130 -5.72 1.41 17.12
CA PRO A 130 -6.90 2.12 16.68
C PRO A 130 -7.26 1.66 15.27
N GLY A 131 -8.53 1.33 15.06
CA GLY A 131 -9.02 0.95 13.75
C GLY A 131 -9.39 2.17 12.90
N GLU A 132 -9.64 1.89 11.62
CA GLU A 132 -10.26 2.83 10.69
C GLU A 132 -11.72 2.43 10.48
N SER A 133 -12.64 3.34 10.76
CA SER A 133 -14.07 3.03 10.73
C SER A 133 -14.63 2.77 9.33
N SER A 134 -13.95 3.25 8.31
CA SER A 134 -14.32 3.06 6.90
C SER A 134 -13.80 1.75 6.30
N ASP A 135 -12.90 1.05 7.00
CA ASP A 135 -12.32 -0.21 6.54
C ASP A 135 -12.54 -1.31 7.60
N SER A 136 -13.40 -2.27 7.28
CA SER A 136 -13.71 -3.39 8.17
C SER A 136 -12.52 -4.30 8.44
N LYS A 137 -11.49 -4.31 7.57
CA LYS A 137 -10.25 -5.07 7.73
C LYS A 137 -9.28 -4.37 8.69
N ALA A 138 -9.39 -3.06 8.84
CA ALA A 138 -8.58 -2.26 9.74
C ALA A 138 -9.28 -2.03 11.09
N ARG A 139 -9.76 -3.11 11.72
CA ARG A 139 -10.42 -3.06 13.04
C ARG A 139 -9.81 -4.10 13.97
N SER A 140 -9.38 -3.67 15.15
CA SER A 140 -8.88 -4.59 16.18
C SER A 140 -10.00 -5.51 16.69
N PRO A 141 -9.79 -6.82 16.81
CA PRO A 141 -10.70 -7.74 17.48
C PRO A 141 -11.02 -7.35 18.92
N LEU A 142 -10.13 -6.60 19.59
CA LEU A 142 -10.34 -6.12 20.95
C LEU A 142 -11.14 -4.80 21.00
N ALA A 143 -11.36 -4.14 19.87
CA ALA A 143 -12.12 -2.89 19.84
C ALA A 143 -13.59 -3.11 20.28
N GLY A 144 -14.05 -2.30 21.24
CA GLY A 144 -15.41 -2.38 21.76
C GLY A 144 -15.67 -3.51 22.76
N THR A 145 -14.70 -4.37 23.07
CA THR A 145 -14.83 -5.44 24.07
C THR A 145 -14.78 -4.93 25.51
N GLY A 146 -14.34 -3.70 25.71
CA GLY A 146 -14.10 -3.09 27.03
C GLY A 146 -12.77 -3.51 27.65
N ILE A 147 -11.94 -4.26 26.93
CA ILE A 147 -10.53 -4.42 27.29
C ILE A 147 -9.81 -3.10 27.03
N ARG A 148 -8.86 -2.75 27.87
CA ARG A 148 -8.08 -1.51 27.80
C ARG A 148 -6.59 -1.80 27.83
N ASP A 149 -5.82 -0.81 27.45
CA ASP A 149 -4.38 -0.83 27.63
C ASP A 149 -4.04 -1.06 29.12
N GLY A 150 -3.02 -1.86 29.39
CA GLY A 150 -2.65 -2.32 30.73
C GLY A 150 -3.28 -3.65 31.15
N ALA A 151 -4.33 -4.14 30.49
CA ALA A 151 -4.93 -5.43 30.83
C ALA A 151 -3.97 -6.58 30.56
N VAL A 152 -3.95 -7.58 31.46
CA VAL A 152 -3.10 -8.77 31.36
C VAL A 152 -3.88 -9.92 30.72
N LEU A 153 -3.41 -10.47 29.61
CA LEU A 153 -3.97 -11.65 28.99
C LEU A 153 -3.51 -12.91 29.72
N THR A 154 -4.44 -13.61 30.37
CA THR A 154 -4.14 -14.75 31.24
C THR A 154 -4.48 -16.11 30.62
N HIS A 155 -5.56 -16.20 29.80
CA HIS A 155 -5.97 -17.46 29.16
C HIS A 155 -6.46 -17.23 27.74
N VAL A 156 -6.27 -18.25 26.90
CA VAL A 156 -6.87 -18.42 25.58
C VAL A 156 -7.61 -19.76 25.56
N ASP A 157 -8.91 -19.74 25.28
CA ASP A 157 -9.80 -20.93 25.31
C ASP A 157 -9.67 -21.74 26.63
N GLY A 158 -9.62 -21.02 27.76
CA GLY A 158 -9.46 -21.60 29.08
C GLY A 158 -8.06 -22.14 29.39
N ARG A 159 -7.11 -22.13 28.46
CA ARG A 159 -5.73 -22.56 28.66
C ARG A 159 -4.86 -21.39 29.13
N PRO A 160 -4.04 -21.56 30.17
CA PRO A 160 -3.20 -20.46 30.67
C PRO A 160 -2.16 -20.04 29.63
N VAL A 161 -1.93 -18.74 29.55
CA VAL A 161 -0.86 -18.16 28.71
C VAL A 161 0.49 -18.46 29.35
N ASP A 162 1.41 -19.00 28.56
CA ASP A 162 2.78 -19.25 29.01
C ASP A 162 3.50 -17.93 29.34
N PRO A 163 4.12 -17.80 30.53
CA PRO A 163 4.76 -16.56 30.94
C PRO A 163 5.98 -16.18 30.08
N VAL A 164 6.57 -17.12 29.35
CA VAL A 164 7.73 -16.88 28.48
C VAL A 164 7.34 -16.80 27.01
N ALA A 165 6.69 -17.85 26.49
CA ALA A 165 6.31 -17.93 25.08
C ALA A 165 5.11 -17.03 24.71
N GLY A 166 4.31 -16.64 25.70
CA GLY A 166 3.14 -15.80 25.51
C GLY A 166 1.93 -16.53 24.92
N PRO A 167 0.98 -15.76 24.38
CA PRO A 167 -0.25 -16.31 23.83
C PRO A 167 -0.08 -16.96 22.46
N TYR A 168 1.02 -16.74 21.77
CA TYR A 168 1.21 -17.09 20.36
C TYR A 168 1.06 -18.59 20.05
N PRO A 169 1.58 -19.52 20.89
CA PRO A 169 1.34 -20.95 20.69
C PRO A 169 -0.14 -21.34 20.78
N LEU A 170 -0.92 -20.62 21.61
CA LEU A 170 -2.36 -20.86 21.77
C LEU A 170 -3.20 -20.24 20.65
N LEU A 171 -2.65 -19.25 19.96
CA LEU A 171 -3.26 -18.58 18.82
C LEU A 171 -2.80 -19.19 17.48
N ALA A 172 -1.93 -20.19 17.50
CA ALA A 172 -1.56 -20.92 16.30
C ALA A 172 -2.81 -21.51 15.64
N ALA A 173 -2.97 -21.31 14.34
CA ALA A 173 -4.15 -21.72 13.58
C ALA A 173 -5.50 -21.12 14.03
N ALA A 174 -5.51 -20.05 14.84
CA ALA A 174 -6.72 -19.42 15.36
C ALA A 174 -7.20 -18.24 14.47
N GLY A 175 -6.42 -17.82 13.48
CA GLY A 175 -6.80 -16.74 12.58
C GLY A 175 -8.12 -17.00 11.87
N GLY A 176 -9.06 -16.04 11.95
CA GLY A 176 -10.40 -16.16 11.38
C GLY A 176 -11.37 -17.08 12.14
N THR A 177 -10.98 -17.66 13.28
CA THR A 177 -11.86 -18.51 14.10
C THR A 177 -12.10 -17.88 15.47
N THR A 178 -13.30 -18.08 16.03
CA THR A 178 -13.62 -17.51 17.34
C THR A 178 -12.79 -18.17 18.44
N VAL A 179 -12.17 -17.34 19.30
CA VAL A 179 -11.47 -17.74 20.51
C VAL A 179 -12.00 -16.99 21.72
N GLU A 180 -11.98 -17.61 22.88
CA GLU A 180 -12.25 -16.95 24.17
C GLU A 180 -10.94 -16.45 24.79
N LEU A 181 -10.86 -15.17 25.09
CA LEU A 181 -9.73 -14.55 25.77
C LEU A 181 -10.13 -14.13 27.18
N THR A 182 -9.30 -14.43 28.18
CA THR A 182 -9.49 -13.99 29.57
C THR A 182 -8.43 -12.96 29.93
N PHE A 183 -8.89 -11.81 30.39
CA PHE A 183 -8.04 -10.71 30.84
C PHE A 183 -8.26 -10.40 32.34
N THR A 184 -7.21 -9.99 33.01
CA THR A 184 -7.29 -9.31 34.32
C THR A 184 -6.97 -7.84 34.16
N PRO A 185 -7.58 -6.93 34.96
CA PRO A 185 -7.26 -5.50 34.92
C PRO A 185 -5.81 -5.20 35.28
N ALA A 186 -5.29 -4.09 34.78
CA ALA A 186 -3.92 -3.63 35.03
C ALA A 186 -3.59 -3.41 36.52
N GLU A 187 -4.54 -2.94 37.33
CA GLU A 187 -4.32 -2.49 38.71
C GLU A 187 -4.77 -3.50 39.77
N GLY A 188 -4.92 -4.77 39.40
CA GLY A 188 -5.24 -5.83 40.37
C GLY A 188 -6.62 -5.72 41.07
N GLU A 189 -7.30 -4.59 40.94
CA GLU A 189 -8.63 -4.33 41.47
C GLU A 189 -9.68 -4.49 40.38
N GLY A 190 -10.30 -5.65 40.30
CA GLY A 190 -11.37 -5.90 39.36
C GLY A 190 -11.57 -7.37 39.04
N ARG A 191 -12.73 -7.71 38.49
CA ARG A 191 -13.03 -9.07 38.05
C ARG A 191 -12.38 -9.34 36.69
N SER A 192 -11.84 -10.56 36.53
CA SER A 192 -11.40 -11.05 35.22
C SER A 192 -12.54 -10.92 34.21
N ARG A 193 -12.17 -10.53 32.99
CA ARG A 193 -13.11 -10.36 31.88
C ARG A 193 -12.84 -11.40 30.81
N ARG A 194 -13.87 -12.09 30.39
CA ARG A 194 -13.85 -13.01 29.26
C ARG A 194 -14.50 -12.35 28.05
N VAL A 195 -13.86 -12.47 26.91
CA VAL A 195 -14.37 -11.92 25.64
C VAL A 195 -14.17 -12.95 24.54
N ALA A 196 -15.20 -13.16 23.73
CA ALA A 196 -15.09 -13.95 22.51
C ALA A 196 -14.74 -13.01 21.35
N VAL A 197 -13.65 -13.30 20.64
CA VAL A 197 -13.19 -12.51 19.50
C VAL A 197 -12.82 -13.42 18.34
N VAL A 198 -12.80 -12.85 17.13
CA VAL A 198 -12.24 -13.50 15.93
C VAL A 198 -10.90 -12.85 15.64
N PRO A 199 -9.76 -13.53 15.96
CA PRO A 199 -8.44 -13.00 15.65
C PRO A 199 -8.27 -12.77 14.15
N LEU A 200 -7.53 -11.73 13.80
CA LEU A 200 -7.21 -11.41 12.41
C LEU A 200 -6.26 -12.47 11.82
N VAL A 201 -6.37 -12.70 10.53
CA VAL A 201 -5.39 -13.45 9.74
C VAL A 201 -4.28 -12.55 9.20
N ASP A 202 -4.55 -11.25 9.11
CA ASP A 202 -3.61 -10.22 8.69
C ASP A 202 -3.92 -8.92 9.43
N GLU A 203 -2.96 -8.36 10.14
CA GLU A 203 -3.12 -7.06 10.82
C GLU A 203 -2.35 -5.93 10.16
N ARG A 204 -1.73 -6.15 8.99
CA ARG A 204 -1.01 -5.11 8.24
C ARG A 204 -1.89 -3.90 7.93
N PRO A 205 -3.16 -4.03 7.48
CA PRO A 205 -4.03 -2.88 7.25
C PRO A 205 -4.24 -2.06 8.53
N LEU A 206 -4.43 -2.72 9.66
CA LEU A 206 -4.62 -2.07 10.96
C LEU A 206 -3.36 -1.33 11.42
N ARG A 207 -2.19 -1.98 11.29
CA ARG A 207 -0.90 -1.38 11.63
C ARG A 207 -0.55 -0.21 10.72
N TYR A 208 -0.91 -0.31 9.45
CA TYR A 208 -0.77 0.77 8.49
C TYR A 208 -1.58 2.00 8.90
N GLN A 209 -2.84 1.84 9.28
CA GLN A 209 -3.67 2.97 9.74
C GLN A 209 -3.13 3.62 11.04
N ASP A 210 -2.62 2.81 11.97
CA ASP A 210 -1.95 3.32 13.17
C ASP A 210 -0.69 4.13 12.80
N TRP A 211 0.08 3.65 11.83
CA TRP A 211 1.27 4.32 11.33
C TRP A 211 0.93 5.66 10.67
N VAL A 212 -0.05 5.71 9.77
CA VAL A 212 -0.52 6.97 9.12
C VAL A 212 -1.01 7.97 10.16
N SER A 213 -1.82 7.51 11.12
CA SER A 213 -2.35 8.38 12.19
C SER A 213 -1.25 9.03 13.01
N LYS A 214 -0.18 8.30 13.33
CA LYS A 214 0.97 8.84 14.06
C LYS A 214 1.72 9.90 13.26
N ARG A 215 1.96 9.67 11.94
CA ARG A 215 2.61 10.67 11.07
C ARG A 215 1.77 11.93 10.93
N ARG A 216 0.48 11.77 10.76
CA ARG A 216 -0.46 12.91 10.72
C ARG A 216 -0.42 13.72 12.02
N ALA A 217 -0.31 13.05 13.16
CA ALA A 217 -0.18 13.73 14.45
C ALA A 217 1.15 14.53 14.55
N VAL A 218 2.27 13.94 14.12
CA VAL A 218 3.58 14.61 14.06
C VAL A 218 3.51 15.84 13.14
N VAL A 219 3.02 15.70 11.92
CA VAL A 219 2.88 16.83 10.98
C VAL A 219 2.02 17.94 11.57
N ARG A 220 0.91 17.59 12.22
CA ARG A 220 0.04 18.57 12.88
C ARG A 220 0.75 19.30 14.03
N GLU A 221 1.50 18.58 14.84
CA GLU A 221 2.25 19.15 15.97
C GLU A 221 3.36 20.08 15.48
N VAL A 222 4.25 19.60 14.60
CA VAL A 222 5.39 20.35 14.08
C VAL A 222 4.95 21.59 13.30
N SER A 223 3.88 21.49 12.51
CA SER A 223 3.39 22.62 11.70
C SER A 223 2.45 23.57 12.45
N GLY A 224 2.12 23.31 13.72
CA GLY A 224 1.06 24.03 14.44
C GLY A 224 -0.31 23.90 13.74
N GLY A 225 -0.55 22.78 13.04
CA GLY A 225 -1.80 22.48 12.32
C GLY A 225 -1.90 23.15 10.95
N ARG A 226 -0.86 23.80 10.43
CA ARG A 226 -0.84 24.45 9.11
C ARG A 226 -0.67 23.48 7.95
N CYS A 227 -0.02 22.33 8.16
CA CYS A 227 0.17 21.32 7.14
C CYS A 227 -0.81 20.15 7.32
N GLY A 228 -1.40 19.67 6.23
CA GLY A 228 -2.08 18.40 6.12
C GLY A 228 -1.12 17.29 5.70
N TYR A 229 -1.47 16.04 5.97
CA TYR A 229 -0.66 14.88 5.64
C TYR A 229 -1.48 13.79 4.95
N LEU A 230 -1.00 13.38 3.78
CA LEU A 230 -1.55 12.31 2.97
C LEU A 230 -0.46 11.25 2.79
N HIS A 231 -0.79 9.97 2.98
CA HIS A 231 0.08 8.87 2.58
C HIS A 231 -0.59 8.01 1.52
N ILE A 232 0.13 7.69 0.45
CA ILE A 232 -0.37 6.89 -0.66
C ILE A 232 0.46 5.59 -0.72
N PRO A 233 -0.04 4.47 -0.19
CA PRO A 233 0.74 3.23 -0.03
C PRO A 233 0.93 2.45 -1.33
N ASP A 234 0.00 2.61 -2.26
CA ASP A 234 -0.01 1.97 -3.58
C ASP A 234 -0.84 2.81 -4.56
N MET A 235 -0.66 2.54 -5.83
CA MET A 235 -1.44 3.14 -6.92
C MET A 235 -2.50 2.16 -7.44
N GLY A 236 -3.17 1.48 -6.51
CA GLY A 236 -4.32 0.61 -6.75
C GLY A 236 -5.58 1.07 -6.04
N GLY A 237 -6.57 0.19 -5.95
CA GLY A 237 -7.86 0.51 -5.34
C GLY A 237 -7.79 0.90 -3.86
N SER A 238 -6.91 0.26 -3.08
CA SER A 238 -6.66 0.57 -1.66
C SER A 238 -6.03 1.93 -1.47
N GLY A 239 -4.98 2.23 -2.23
CA GLY A 239 -4.32 3.54 -2.21
C GLY A 239 -5.24 4.67 -2.67
N TRP A 240 -6.07 4.44 -3.70
CA TRP A 240 -7.07 5.39 -4.15
C TRP A 240 -8.13 5.70 -3.07
N ALA A 241 -8.62 4.67 -2.39
CA ALA A 241 -9.59 4.86 -1.31
C ALA A 241 -8.97 5.64 -0.14
N GLN A 242 -7.74 5.30 0.26
CA GLN A 242 -6.98 6.01 1.28
C GLN A 242 -6.76 7.48 0.89
N PHE A 243 -6.24 7.72 -0.32
CA PHE A 243 -5.97 9.06 -0.84
C PHE A 243 -7.22 9.94 -0.81
N ASN A 244 -8.35 9.47 -1.37
CA ASN A 244 -9.58 10.28 -1.41
C ASN A 244 -10.13 10.60 -0.02
N ARG A 245 -10.03 9.67 0.93
CA ARG A 245 -10.45 9.89 2.31
C ARG A 245 -9.59 10.96 2.98
N ASP A 246 -8.28 10.80 2.90
CA ASP A 246 -7.32 11.69 3.55
C ASP A 246 -7.31 13.07 2.88
N LEU A 247 -7.42 13.12 1.57
CA LEU A 247 -7.54 14.37 0.82
C LEU A 247 -8.70 15.22 1.34
N ARG A 248 -9.89 14.63 1.52
CA ARG A 248 -11.06 15.35 2.06
C ARG A 248 -10.85 15.89 3.46
N MET A 249 -10.09 15.18 4.29
CA MET A 249 -9.81 15.61 5.66
C MET A 249 -8.76 16.73 5.73
N GLU A 250 -7.78 16.71 4.83
CA GLU A 250 -6.59 17.55 4.92
C GLU A 250 -6.59 18.74 3.95
N MET A 251 -7.48 18.76 2.94
CA MET A 251 -7.55 19.85 1.93
C MET A 251 -7.85 21.24 2.48
N SER A 252 -8.41 21.34 3.66
CA SER A 252 -8.64 22.62 4.32
C SER A 252 -7.37 23.24 4.91
N ARG A 253 -6.27 22.46 4.97
CA ARG A 253 -5.00 22.94 5.51
C ARG A 253 -4.31 23.86 4.52
N PRO A 254 -3.56 24.87 5.04
CA PRO A 254 -2.82 25.79 4.18
C PRO A 254 -1.80 25.14 3.26
N ALA A 255 -1.08 24.10 3.71
CA ALA A 255 -0.14 23.33 2.90
C ALA A 255 -0.42 21.83 3.02
N LEU A 256 0.14 21.04 2.11
CA LEU A 256 0.01 19.57 2.11
C LEU A 256 1.38 18.90 2.02
N ILE A 257 1.54 17.84 2.82
CA ILE A 257 2.61 16.85 2.66
C ILE A 257 2.00 15.62 1.99
N VAL A 258 2.49 15.26 0.80
CA VAL A 258 2.09 14.07 0.04
C VAL A 258 3.20 13.03 0.14
N ASP A 259 3.01 12.03 0.98
CA ASP A 259 3.99 11.01 1.27
C ASP A 259 3.75 9.77 0.39
N VAL A 260 4.66 9.50 -0.54
CA VAL A 260 4.66 8.31 -1.39
C VAL A 260 5.79 7.35 -1.03
N ARG A 261 6.44 7.52 0.12
CA ARG A 261 7.47 6.60 0.58
C ARG A 261 6.90 5.19 0.75
N GLY A 262 7.64 4.19 0.30
CA GLY A 262 7.19 2.81 0.32
C GLY A 262 6.01 2.51 -0.60
N ASN A 263 5.69 3.38 -1.55
CA ASN A 263 4.62 3.14 -2.52
C ASN A 263 4.96 1.95 -3.41
N ALA A 264 4.11 0.93 -3.39
CA ALA A 264 4.33 -0.33 -4.11
C ALA A 264 3.92 -0.28 -5.60
N GLY A 265 3.65 0.91 -6.14
CA GLY A 265 3.21 1.08 -7.53
C GLY A 265 1.75 0.71 -7.78
N GLY A 266 1.41 0.60 -9.04
CA GLY A 266 0.05 0.34 -9.54
C GLY A 266 -0.14 0.93 -10.93
N HIS A 267 -1.27 1.65 -11.15
CA HIS A 267 -1.60 2.22 -12.46
C HIS A 267 -2.63 3.37 -12.38
N ILE A 268 -2.67 4.11 -11.28
CA ILE A 268 -3.64 5.20 -11.08
C ILE A 268 -2.99 6.53 -10.71
N SER A 269 -1.68 6.67 -10.87
CA SER A 269 -0.97 7.93 -10.58
C SER A 269 -1.57 9.13 -11.31
N GLU A 270 -2.04 8.95 -12.54
CA GLU A 270 -2.71 10.01 -13.32
C GLU A 270 -3.97 10.56 -12.61
N LEU A 271 -4.76 9.68 -11.96
CA LEU A 271 -5.94 10.10 -11.20
C LEU A 271 -5.57 10.90 -9.96
N VAL A 272 -4.45 10.56 -9.32
CA VAL A 272 -3.92 11.30 -8.16
C VAL A 272 -3.42 12.68 -8.62
N VAL A 273 -2.63 12.72 -9.70
CA VAL A 273 -2.13 13.97 -10.30
C VAL A 273 -3.28 14.89 -10.68
N GLU A 274 -4.34 14.38 -11.31
CA GLU A 274 -5.55 15.15 -11.64
C GLU A 274 -6.13 15.88 -10.42
N LYS A 275 -6.11 15.28 -9.24
CA LYS A 275 -6.62 15.91 -8.02
C LYS A 275 -5.67 16.98 -7.48
N LEU A 276 -4.37 16.72 -7.54
CA LEU A 276 -3.35 17.60 -6.99
C LEU A 276 -3.08 18.83 -7.89
N THR A 277 -3.34 18.72 -9.20
CA THR A 277 -3.21 19.85 -10.17
C THR A 277 -4.41 20.80 -10.18
N ARG A 278 -5.49 20.51 -9.45
CA ARG A 278 -6.68 21.37 -9.40
C ARG A 278 -6.35 22.72 -8.79
N SER A 279 -6.88 23.76 -9.42
CA SER A 279 -6.78 25.14 -8.92
C SER A 279 -8.11 25.59 -8.31
N ILE A 280 -8.02 26.44 -7.30
CA ILE A 280 -9.21 27.10 -6.72
C ILE A 280 -9.64 28.19 -7.68
N LEU A 281 -10.87 28.08 -8.21
CA LEU A 281 -11.48 29.05 -9.10
C LEU A 281 -12.37 30.04 -8.36
N GLY A 282 -12.81 29.70 -7.16
CA GLY A 282 -13.71 30.49 -6.33
C GLY A 282 -14.08 29.78 -5.04
N TRP A 283 -15.10 30.29 -4.37
CA TRP A 283 -15.57 29.77 -3.10
C TRP A 283 -17.10 29.77 -3.01
N ASP A 284 -17.63 28.68 -2.48
CA ASP A 284 -19.00 28.59 -2.02
C ASP A 284 -19.06 28.93 -0.53
N LEU A 285 -19.79 29.99 -0.18
CA LEU A 285 -19.99 30.41 1.20
C LEU A 285 -21.41 30.09 1.62
N THR A 286 -21.52 29.40 2.75
CA THR A 286 -22.82 29.13 3.39
C THR A 286 -22.83 29.71 4.79
N ARG A 287 -24.03 30.02 5.33
CA ARG A 287 -24.16 30.62 6.65
C ARG A 287 -23.63 29.71 7.77
N ASP A 288 -23.92 28.42 7.69
CA ASP A 288 -23.78 27.49 8.81
C ASP A 288 -22.72 26.39 8.58
N ALA A 289 -21.89 26.54 7.53
CA ALA A 289 -20.81 25.60 7.23
C ALA A 289 -19.53 26.34 6.84
N GLN A 290 -18.40 25.62 6.89
CA GLN A 290 -17.12 26.16 6.41
C GLN A 290 -17.18 26.41 4.90
N PRO A 291 -16.55 27.47 4.40
CA PRO A 291 -16.44 27.71 2.97
C PRO A 291 -15.79 26.52 2.23
N VAL A 292 -16.35 26.19 1.08
CA VAL A 292 -15.86 25.13 0.21
C VAL A 292 -15.26 25.73 -1.05
N SER A 293 -14.08 25.26 -1.46
CA SER A 293 -13.44 25.72 -2.70
C SER A 293 -14.19 25.24 -3.93
N TYR A 294 -14.32 26.08 -4.92
CA TYR A 294 -14.69 25.76 -6.29
C TYR A 294 -13.41 25.86 -7.17
N ALA A 295 -12.83 24.80 -7.73
CA ALA A 295 -13.19 23.39 -7.68
C ALA A 295 -12.99 22.76 -6.29
N SER A 296 -13.90 21.87 -5.92
CA SER A 296 -13.82 21.17 -4.64
C SER A 296 -12.59 20.26 -4.58
N ASN A 297 -12.00 20.14 -3.39
CA ASN A 297 -10.78 19.37 -3.14
C ASN A 297 -9.57 19.84 -4.01
N ALA A 298 -9.42 21.14 -4.25
CA ALA A 298 -8.20 21.73 -4.79
C ALA A 298 -7.24 22.12 -3.65
N PRO A 299 -5.91 21.91 -3.81
CA PRO A 299 -4.92 22.39 -2.85
C PRO A 299 -5.04 23.90 -2.62
N ARG A 300 -4.84 24.35 -1.38
CA ARG A 300 -4.97 25.78 -1.03
C ARG A 300 -3.66 26.54 -1.13
N GLY A 301 -2.55 25.87 -1.02
CA GLY A 301 -1.21 26.43 -1.07
C GLY A 301 -0.19 25.35 -1.43
N PRO A 302 1.06 25.52 -1.00
CA PRO A 302 2.15 24.65 -1.42
C PRO A 302 1.95 23.20 -1.04
N ILE A 303 2.49 22.32 -1.89
CA ILE A 303 2.56 20.88 -1.69
C ILE A 303 4.04 20.50 -1.62
N VAL A 304 4.40 19.61 -0.70
CA VAL A 304 5.73 18.97 -0.64
C VAL A 304 5.53 17.48 -0.74
N ALA A 305 6.24 16.82 -1.65
CA ALA A 305 6.21 15.37 -1.77
C ALA A 305 7.33 14.73 -0.96
N LEU A 306 7.07 13.53 -0.42
CA LEU A 306 8.07 12.66 0.20
C LEU A 306 8.21 11.38 -0.62
N ALA A 307 9.45 11.01 -0.97
CA ALA A 307 9.78 9.78 -1.67
C ALA A 307 10.97 9.07 -1.01
N ASP A 308 11.11 7.79 -1.25
CA ASP A 308 12.25 6.99 -0.79
C ASP A 308 12.62 5.89 -1.81
N GLU A 309 13.66 5.13 -1.52
CA GLU A 309 14.17 4.04 -2.34
C GLU A 309 13.19 2.86 -2.52
N ALA A 310 12.13 2.82 -1.73
CA ALA A 310 11.04 1.86 -1.85
C ALA A 310 9.81 2.41 -2.61
N THR A 311 9.83 3.68 -2.99
CA THR A 311 8.84 4.28 -3.89
C THR A 311 9.06 3.73 -5.29
N SER A 312 8.15 2.90 -5.80
CA SER A 312 8.42 2.06 -6.97
C SER A 312 7.30 2.08 -8.02
N SER A 313 7.65 1.79 -9.27
CA SER A 313 6.74 1.62 -10.39
C SER A 313 5.88 2.88 -10.63
N ASP A 314 4.56 2.81 -10.48
CA ASP A 314 3.69 3.98 -10.56
C ASP A 314 3.97 5.02 -9.45
N GLY A 315 4.73 4.63 -8.40
CA GLY A 315 5.33 5.53 -7.42
C GLY A 315 6.48 6.36 -8.01
N ASP A 316 7.34 5.77 -8.85
CA ASP A 316 8.33 6.52 -9.66
C ASP A 316 7.61 7.50 -10.60
N MET A 317 6.52 7.03 -11.25
CA MET A 317 5.74 7.83 -12.20
C MET A 317 5.13 9.08 -11.56
N ILE A 318 4.50 8.95 -10.37
CA ILE A 318 3.94 10.12 -9.69
C ILE A 318 5.03 11.07 -9.21
N THR A 319 6.18 10.55 -8.77
CA THR A 319 7.32 11.39 -8.36
C THR A 319 7.88 12.18 -9.53
N ALA A 320 8.02 11.55 -10.71
CA ALA A 320 8.37 12.23 -11.95
C ALA A 320 7.33 13.31 -12.31
N ALA A 321 6.04 12.98 -12.23
CA ALA A 321 4.95 13.92 -12.53
C ALA A 321 4.95 15.13 -11.59
N PHE A 322 5.26 14.96 -10.31
CA PHE A 322 5.42 16.08 -9.37
C PHE A 322 6.43 17.11 -9.87
N LYS A 323 7.60 16.63 -10.30
CA LYS A 323 8.67 17.50 -10.79
C LYS A 323 8.34 18.12 -12.16
N LEU A 324 7.87 17.32 -13.10
CA LEU A 324 7.52 17.76 -14.46
C LEU A 324 6.40 18.81 -14.48
N LEU A 325 5.45 18.71 -13.57
CA LEU A 325 4.33 19.64 -13.45
C LEU A 325 4.62 20.80 -12.50
N GLY A 326 5.76 20.81 -11.82
CA GLY A 326 6.09 21.84 -10.83
C GLY A 326 5.08 21.89 -9.67
N LEU A 327 4.53 20.76 -9.24
CA LEU A 327 3.53 20.71 -8.17
C LEU A 327 4.11 21.10 -6.82
N GLY A 328 5.40 20.90 -6.63
CA GLY A 328 6.15 21.25 -5.44
C GLY A 328 7.43 20.42 -5.34
N PRO A 329 8.31 20.72 -4.37
CA PRO A 329 9.56 19.99 -4.20
C PRO A 329 9.33 18.57 -3.69
N VAL A 330 10.23 17.68 -4.10
CA VAL A 330 10.34 16.30 -3.62
C VAL A 330 11.46 16.20 -2.60
N VAL A 331 11.17 15.69 -1.41
CA VAL A 331 12.11 15.53 -0.30
C VAL A 331 12.30 14.04 -0.02
N GLY A 332 13.49 13.61 0.33
CA GLY A 332 13.78 12.25 0.76
C GLY A 332 14.91 11.60 0.01
N GLN A 333 14.67 10.46 -0.61
CA GLN A 333 15.69 9.72 -1.35
C GLN A 333 15.20 9.42 -2.77
N ARG A 334 16.16 9.13 -3.65
CA ARG A 334 15.90 8.70 -5.03
C ARG A 334 14.99 7.47 -5.04
N THR A 335 14.01 7.47 -5.93
CA THR A 335 13.03 6.38 -6.05
C THR A 335 13.66 5.11 -6.65
N TRP A 336 12.91 4.02 -6.66
CA TRP A 336 13.42 2.69 -7.04
C TRP A 336 13.90 2.62 -8.49
N GLY A 337 13.16 3.17 -9.43
CA GLY A 337 13.54 3.17 -10.83
C GLY A 337 13.07 1.96 -11.62
N GLY A 338 11.84 1.56 -11.45
CA GLY A 338 11.25 0.48 -12.23
C GLY A 338 9.95 0.91 -12.89
N VAL A 339 10.03 1.41 -14.11
CA VAL A 339 8.88 1.96 -14.86
C VAL A 339 8.55 1.22 -16.14
N VAL A 340 9.28 0.15 -16.47
CA VAL A 340 8.88 -0.77 -17.52
C VAL A 340 7.80 -1.67 -16.95
N GLY A 341 6.55 -1.38 -17.29
CA GLY A 341 5.38 -2.03 -16.71
C GLY A 341 5.06 -3.39 -17.31
N MET A 342 4.21 -4.11 -16.63
CA MET A 342 3.65 -5.39 -17.07
C MET A 342 2.13 -5.31 -17.15
N THR A 343 1.52 -5.90 -18.18
CA THR A 343 0.06 -5.92 -18.34
C THR A 343 -0.57 -7.27 -17.99
N GLY A 344 0.23 -8.32 -17.74
CA GLY A 344 -0.28 -9.65 -17.45
C GLY A 344 0.70 -10.55 -16.71
N ARG A 345 0.14 -11.63 -16.22
CA ARG A 345 0.87 -12.77 -15.66
C ARG A 345 0.60 -13.97 -16.55
N HIS A 346 1.66 -14.66 -16.93
CA HIS A 346 1.57 -15.85 -17.77
C HIS A 346 1.87 -17.08 -16.91
N THR A 347 0.96 -18.03 -16.89
CA THR A 347 1.15 -19.31 -16.22
C THR A 347 1.72 -20.29 -17.23
N LEU A 348 2.92 -20.79 -16.98
CA LEU A 348 3.60 -21.78 -17.79
C LEU A 348 2.99 -23.18 -17.58
N GLY A 349 3.37 -24.12 -18.44
CA GLY A 349 2.81 -25.47 -18.43
C GLY A 349 2.99 -26.22 -17.11
N ASP A 350 4.08 -25.98 -16.37
CA ASP A 350 4.33 -26.55 -15.04
C ASP A 350 3.60 -25.84 -13.88
N GLY A 351 2.94 -24.71 -14.17
CA GLY A 351 2.28 -23.85 -13.18
C GLY A 351 3.15 -22.70 -12.64
N THR A 352 4.39 -22.57 -13.07
CA THR A 352 5.23 -21.39 -12.79
C THR A 352 4.61 -20.15 -13.43
N VAL A 353 4.62 -19.03 -12.75
CA VAL A 353 4.08 -17.77 -13.25
C VAL A 353 5.21 -16.80 -13.54
N ILE A 354 5.23 -16.26 -14.76
CA ILE A 354 6.12 -15.18 -15.15
C ILE A 354 5.35 -13.91 -15.50
N THR A 355 6.02 -12.77 -15.37
CA THR A 355 5.55 -11.51 -15.95
C THR A 355 6.46 -11.12 -17.12
N VAL A 356 5.91 -10.40 -18.08
CA VAL A 356 6.65 -9.87 -19.22
C VAL A 356 6.67 -8.34 -19.13
N PRO A 357 7.85 -7.72 -19.22
CA PRO A 357 7.96 -6.26 -19.39
C PRO A 357 7.38 -5.83 -20.74
N MET A 358 6.17 -5.24 -20.74
CA MET A 358 5.38 -5.04 -21.98
C MET A 358 5.25 -3.58 -22.41
N ASN A 359 5.51 -2.63 -21.53
CA ASN A 359 5.41 -1.21 -21.84
C ASN A 359 6.47 -0.43 -21.06
N ALA A 360 7.14 0.51 -21.72
CA ALA A 360 8.13 1.38 -21.10
C ALA A 360 7.62 2.82 -21.05
N ALA A 361 7.97 3.54 -19.98
CA ALA A 361 7.67 4.96 -19.84
C ALA A 361 8.80 5.81 -20.42
N TRP A 362 8.43 6.83 -21.19
CA TRP A 362 9.35 7.83 -21.71
C TRP A 362 8.85 9.22 -21.30
N PHE A 363 9.77 10.04 -20.81
CA PHE A 363 9.47 11.42 -20.43
C PHE A 363 10.36 12.39 -21.20
N PRO A 364 9.86 13.59 -21.60
CA PRO A 364 10.66 14.56 -22.33
C PRO A 364 11.97 14.94 -21.63
N GLU A 365 11.95 15.07 -20.31
CA GLU A 365 13.12 15.50 -19.51
C GLU A 365 14.04 14.34 -19.10
N TYR A 366 13.48 13.16 -18.89
CA TYR A 366 14.23 11.99 -18.44
C TYR A 366 14.56 11.01 -19.57
N GLY A 367 13.92 11.13 -20.73
CA GLY A 367 13.99 10.09 -21.76
C GLY A 367 13.47 8.75 -21.21
N TRP A 368 14.25 7.71 -21.39
CA TRP A 368 14.02 6.35 -20.86
C TRP A 368 14.67 6.12 -19.48
N SER A 369 15.39 7.12 -18.93
CA SER A 369 16.32 6.91 -17.82
C SER A 369 15.66 6.80 -16.44
N VAL A 370 14.33 6.94 -16.32
CA VAL A 370 13.66 6.60 -15.06
C VAL A 370 13.75 5.11 -14.79
N GLU A 371 13.68 4.27 -15.84
CA GLU A 371 13.98 2.84 -15.72
C GLU A 371 15.45 2.65 -15.33
N ASN A 372 15.71 1.77 -14.38
CA ASN A 372 17.02 1.44 -13.81
C ASN A 372 17.72 2.59 -13.06
N HIS A 373 17.10 3.75 -12.92
CA HIS A 373 17.68 4.87 -12.17
C HIS A 373 16.75 5.41 -11.09
N GLY A 374 15.50 5.67 -11.43
CA GLY A 374 14.54 6.35 -10.56
C GLY A 374 14.53 7.87 -10.76
N VAL A 375 13.85 8.54 -9.84
CA VAL A 375 13.69 10.00 -9.81
C VAL A 375 14.40 10.56 -8.58
N GLU A 376 15.36 11.46 -8.82
CA GLU A 376 16.10 12.14 -7.75
C GLU A 376 15.17 13.14 -7.01
N PRO A 377 15.25 13.21 -5.68
CA PRO A 377 14.56 14.26 -4.93
C PRO A 377 15.20 15.63 -5.20
N ASP A 378 14.47 16.71 -4.88
CA ASP A 378 15.01 18.07 -4.93
C ASP A 378 15.82 18.38 -3.66
N LEU A 379 15.47 17.75 -2.54
CA LEU A 379 16.20 17.80 -1.29
C LEU A 379 16.45 16.39 -0.79
N GLU A 380 17.69 15.94 -0.91
CA GLU A 380 18.09 14.61 -0.46
C GLU A 380 18.27 14.58 1.06
N ILE A 381 17.52 13.70 1.71
CA ILE A 381 17.60 13.46 3.16
C ILE A 381 17.62 11.97 3.40
N MET A 382 18.76 11.49 3.85
CA MET A 382 18.96 10.08 4.15
C MET A 382 18.42 9.75 5.55
N ARG A 383 17.67 8.67 5.67
CA ARG A 383 17.25 8.12 6.95
C ARG A 383 18.33 7.16 7.46
N THR A 384 18.98 7.54 8.55
CA THR A 384 20.03 6.72 9.14
C THR A 384 19.48 5.60 10.04
N PRO A 385 20.23 4.51 10.27
CA PRO A 385 19.86 3.51 11.27
C PRO A 385 19.67 4.09 12.67
N LEU A 386 20.42 5.14 13.01
CA LEU A 386 20.29 5.85 14.28
C LEU A 386 18.97 6.60 14.38
N ASP A 387 18.53 7.26 13.31
CA ASP A 387 17.21 7.93 13.27
C ASP A 387 16.09 6.93 13.48
N TRP A 388 16.24 5.74 12.87
CA TRP A 388 15.29 4.66 13.08
C TRP A 388 15.25 4.20 14.54
N ALA A 389 16.41 3.96 15.15
CA ALA A 389 16.51 3.50 16.54
C ALA A 389 15.97 4.51 17.55
N GLU A 390 16.16 5.79 17.29
CA GLU A 390 15.71 6.90 18.13
C GLU A 390 14.30 7.39 17.78
N GLY A 391 13.67 6.84 16.75
CA GLY A 391 12.34 7.22 16.31
C GLY A 391 12.26 8.62 15.68
N ARG A 392 13.38 9.17 15.20
CA ARG A 392 13.41 10.45 14.49
C ARG A 392 12.80 10.33 13.10
N HIS A 393 12.22 11.42 12.63
CA HIS A 393 11.52 11.50 11.35
C HIS A 393 12.10 12.60 10.45
N ALA A 394 13.44 12.67 10.32
CA ALA A 394 14.14 13.77 9.64
C ALA A 394 13.51 14.16 8.28
N GLN A 395 13.26 13.20 7.40
CA GLN A 395 12.60 13.47 6.11
C GLN A 395 11.24 14.15 6.27
N LEU A 396 10.42 13.72 7.23
CA LEU A 396 9.10 14.27 7.47
C LEU A 396 9.17 15.66 8.10
N ASP A 397 10.08 15.84 9.04
CA ASP A 397 10.28 17.11 9.74
C ASP A 397 10.76 18.18 8.76
N ASP A 398 11.75 17.86 7.92
CA ASP A 398 12.28 18.77 6.89
C ASP A 398 11.23 19.08 5.81
N ALA A 399 10.42 18.11 5.40
CA ALA A 399 9.31 18.37 4.48
C ALA A 399 8.27 19.35 5.08
N VAL A 400 8.00 19.24 6.37
CA VAL A 400 7.11 20.18 7.08
C VAL A 400 7.74 21.58 7.15
N TYR A 401 9.02 21.68 7.50
CA TYR A 401 9.71 22.98 7.54
C TYR A 401 9.75 23.65 6.17
N LEU A 402 10.05 22.88 5.12
CA LEU A 402 10.02 23.37 3.76
C LEU A 402 8.61 23.84 3.34
N ALA A 403 7.57 23.10 3.68
CA ALA A 403 6.20 23.52 3.39
C ALA A 403 5.81 24.80 4.12
N LEU A 404 6.31 25.00 5.35
CA LEU A 404 6.09 26.23 6.10
C LEU A 404 6.85 27.41 5.50
N GLU A 405 8.08 27.21 5.04
CA GLU A 405 8.85 28.22 4.33
C GLU A 405 8.17 28.66 3.02
N LEU A 406 7.70 27.69 2.24
CA LEU A 406 6.94 27.94 1.01
C LEU A 406 5.65 28.70 1.28
N LEU A 407 4.96 28.44 2.41
CA LEU A 407 3.76 29.18 2.82
C LEU A 407 4.04 30.68 3.13
N GLU A 408 5.25 31.02 3.59
CA GLU A 408 5.64 32.42 3.80
C GLU A 408 5.88 33.15 2.46
N GLN A 409 6.30 32.40 1.41
CA GLN A 409 6.57 32.93 0.09
C GLN A 409 5.31 32.99 -0.79
N ASP A 410 4.46 31.98 -0.71
CA ASP A 410 3.19 31.84 -1.42
C ASP A 410 2.07 31.44 -0.46
N PRO A 411 1.39 32.41 0.14
CA PRO A 411 0.35 32.17 1.13
C PRO A 411 -0.84 31.40 0.56
N ALA A 412 -1.37 30.48 1.36
CA ALA A 412 -2.53 29.69 0.96
C ALA A 412 -3.75 30.55 0.63
N ALA A 413 -4.51 30.13 -0.38
CA ALA A 413 -5.78 30.74 -0.71
C ALA A 413 -6.75 30.69 0.48
N ILE A 414 -7.35 31.84 0.81
CA ILE A 414 -8.34 31.99 1.88
C ILE A 414 -9.69 32.38 1.30
N PRO A 415 -10.80 31.85 1.86
CA PRO A 415 -12.13 32.28 1.42
C PRO A 415 -12.38 33.75 1.77
N PRO A 416 -13.13 34.49 0.91
CA PRO A 416 -13.51 35.86 1.23
C PRO A 416 -14.46 35.94 2.43
N GLY A 417 -14.41 37.06 3.15
CA GLY A 417 -15.41 37.35 4.16
C GLY A 417 -16.72 37.90 3.55
N TYR A 418 -17.65 38.29 4.42
CA TYR A 418 -18.93 38.88 4.01
C TYR A 418 -18.85 40.44 3.88
N THR A 419 -17.65 41.04 3.81
CA THR A 419 -17.45 42.47 3.83
C THR A 419 -17.92 43.18 2.54
N ASP A 420 -17.81 42.50 1.38
CA ASP A 420 -18.11 43.06 0.08
C ASP A 420 -19.39 42.45 -0.55
N VAL A 421 -20.31 42.02 0.29
CA VAL A 421 -21.57 41.44 -0.17
C VAL A 421 -22.40 42.57 -0.81
N PRO A 422 -22.92 42.38 -2.04
CA PRO A 422 -23.73 43.40 -2.73
C PRO A 422 -24.97 43.74 -1.91
N ASP A 423 -25.35 45.04 -1.97
CA ASP A 423 -26.60 45.49 -1.39
C ASP A 423 -27.80 44.88 -2.15
N GLY A 424 -28.49 43.96 -1.52
CA GLY A 424 -29.67 43.27 -2.07
C GLY A 424 -30.98 44.08 -2.03
N ARG A 425 -30.94 45.32 -1.53
CA ARG A 425 -32.14 46.17 -1.48
C ARG A 425 -32.56 46.59 -2.89
N ARG A 426 -33.87 46.50 -3.16
CA ARG A 426 -34.40 46.99 -4.43
C ARG A 426 -34.17 48.51 -4.57
N PRO A 427 -33.70 49.00 -5.72
CA PRO A 427 -33.67 50.44 -5.97
C PRO A 427 -35.06 51.06 -5.74
N LYS A 428 -35.11 52.25 -5.15
CA LYS A 428 -36.34 52.99 -5.06
C LYS A 428 -36.88 53.25 -6.46
N LEU A 429 -38.12 52.83 -6.72
CA LEU A 429 -38.77 53.18 -7.97
C LEU A 429 -38.86 54.70 -8.08
N PRO A 430 -38.66 55.28 -9.28
CA PRO A 430 -38.88 56.68 -9.49
C PRO A 430 -40.36 57.03 -9.17
N PRO A 431 -40.63 58.27 -8.71
CA PRO A 431 -42.00 58.70 -8.50
C PRO A 431 -42.83 58.46 -9.76
N ARG A 432 -44.02 57.96 -9.63
CA ARG A 432 -44.95 57.88 -10.77
C ARG A 432 -45.19 59.31 -11.30
N PRO A 433 -45.19 59.53 -12.64
CA PRO A 433 -45.48 60.82 -13.21
C PRO A 433 -46.90 61.28 -12.87
#